data_fe701a29ceec45c50453e23e7fbc7b20
#
_entry.id   fe701a29ceec45c50453e23e7fbc7b20
#
_cell.length_a   1.000
_cell.length_b   1.000
_cell.length_c   1.000
_cell.angle_alpha   90.00
_cell.angle_beta   90.00
_cell.angle_gamma   90.00
#
_symmetry.space_group_name_H-M   'P 1'
#
loop_
_entity.id
_entity.type
_entity.pdbx_description
1 polymer ?
#
loop_
_entity_poly.entity_id
_entity_poly.type
_entity_poly.pdbx_seq_one_letter_code
_entity_poly.pdbx_strand_id
1 'polypeptide(L)'
;MYWYYNRDKTWLLFKKASLKGWEYAYSNIEESSELIFEKYNSQNLIKSEIIYEGKELKKLSYFNTANLGEIKKDKIQRIYDLYNLMGLIDKPVDLEKFVFDLNNLKDLTFSSSELEYLEKKDDLRMCVIPNAMPYSDIKNDKYIGFVADYMALIENKIKKPIRVVETSSWKESLDFIRTGKCDLLPSAVWNKQRDDEFSFTKPYLNIPFVLMTKSSNSFIDNLSSLKNKRISIIENYAILNILKNKYKEVEFVEVKDRSEE
;
A
#
# COMPACT_ATOMS: atom_id res chain seq x y z
N MET A 1 -4.20 -1.43 5.84
CA MET A 1 -3.80 -2.86 5.94
C MET A 1 -2.29 -3.03 6.08
N TYR A 2 -1.51 -2.13 5.55
CA TYR A 2 -0.05 -2.12 5.50
C TYR A 2 0.65 -2.00 6.87
N TRP A 3 0.14 -1.15 7.77
CA TRP A 3 0.66 -0.96 9.14
C TRP A 3 0.57 -2.21 10.03
N TYR A 4 -0.19 -3.20 9.59
CA TYR A 4 -0.52 -4.35 10.39
C TYR A 4 0.64 -5.33 10.57
N TYR A 5 1.63 -5.27 9.69
CA TYR A 5 2.65 -6.30 9.59
C TYR A 5 4.06 -5.84 9.89
N ASN A 6 4.24 -4.54 10.11
CA ASN A 6 5.57 -4.04 10.24
C ASN A 6 6.14 -4.18 11.63
N ARG A 7 7.27 -4.82 11.69
CA ARG A 7 8.26 -4.87 12.77
C ARG A 7 7.70 -4.89 14.20
N ASP A 8 7.83 -6.03 14.86
CA ASP A 8 7.89 -6.12 16.32
C ASP A 8 6.76 -5.43 17.09
N LYS A 9 5.51 -5.79 16.79
CA LYS A 9 4.37 -5.29 17.56
C LYS A 9 4.10 -3.78 17.47
N THR A 10 4.79 -3.03 16.60
CA THR A 10 4.63 -1.56 16.49
C THR A 10 3.18 -1.19 16.16
N TRP A 11 2.53 -1.89 15.23
CA TRP A 11 1.12 -1.64 14.94
C TRP A 11 0.21 -1.98 16.13
N LEU A 12 0.54 -3.03 16.90
CA LEU A 12 -0.19 -3.39 18.12
C LEU A 12 0.00 -2.31 19.19
N LEU A 13 1.20 -1.77 19.29
CA LEU A 13 1.49 -0.64 20.18
C LEU A 13 0.79 0.62 19.71
N PHE A 14 0.78 0.91 18.40
CA PHE A 14 0.04 2.02 17.83
C PHE A 14 -1.47 1.90 18.07
N LYS A 15 -2.05 0.72 17.78
CA LYS A 15 -3.46 0.45 18.10
C LYS A 15 -3.74 0.64 19.58
N LYS A 16 -2.90 0.08 20.47
CA LYS A 16 -3.05 0.25 21.91
C LYS A 16 -2.95 1.71 22.34
N ALA A 17 -1.99 2.45 21.79
CA ALA A 17 -1.83 3.87 22.08
C ALA A 17 -3.03 4.68 21.60
N SER A 18 -3.51 4.42 20.38
CA SER A 18 -4.70 5.06 19.83
C SER A 18 -5.95 4.77 20.65
N LEU A 19 -6.17 3.52 21.04
CA LEU A 19 -7.30 3.14 21.89
C LEU A 19 -7.23 3.83 23.26
N LYS A 20 -6.04 3.86 23.88
CA LYS A 20 -5.84 4.61 25.14
C LYS A 20 -6.11 6.10 24.97
N GLY A 21 -5.69 6.71 23.86
CA GLY A 21 -5.98 8.08 23.54
C GLY A 21 -7.48 8.36 23.43
N TRP A 22 -8.22 7.49 22.76
CA TRP A 22 -9.66 7.57 22.66
C TRP A 22 -10.38 7.31 24.00
N GLU A 23 -9.94 6.32 24.78
CA GLU A 23 -10.44 6.08 26.14
C GLU A 23 -10.24 7.28 27.04
N TYR A 24 -9.05 7.92 26.96
CA TYR A 24 -8.78 9.15 27.69
C TYR A 24 -9.71 10.29 27.25
N ALA A 25 -9.80 10.53 25.94
CA ALA A 25 -10.64 11.58 25.39
C ALA A 25 -12.13 11.40 25.77
N TYR A 26 -12.64 10.17 25.72
CA TYR A 26 -14.00 9.87 26.14
C TYR A 26 -14.23 9.93 27.65
N SER A 27 -13.18 9.79 28.43
CA SER A 27 -13.24 9.97 29.89
C SER A 27 -13.12 11.44 30.30
N ASN A 28 -12.49 12.25 29.46
CA ASN A 28 -12.18 13.66 29.73
C ASN A 28 -12.65 14.56 28.55
N ILE A 29 -13.94 14.45 28.20
CA ILE A 29 -14.50 15.08 26.99
C ILE A 29 -14.29 16.61 27.02
N GLU A 30 -14.49 17.26 28.15
CA GLU A 30 -14.38 18.73 28.26
C GLU A 30 -12.95 19.21 28.02
N GLU A 31 -11.95 18.57 28.65
CA GLU A 31 -10.53 18.85 28.45
C GLU A 31 -10.08 18.59 27.03
N SER A 32 -10.49 17.44 26.45
CA SER A 32 -10.18 17.10 25.08
C SER A 32 -10.82 18.07 24.09
N SER A 33 -12.04 18.51 24.36
CA SER A 33 -12.74 19.51 23.54
C SER A 33 -12.08 20.87 23.61
N GLU A 34 -11.54 21.27 24.77
CA GLU A 34 -10.74 22.50 24.90
C GLU A 34 -9.50 22.46 24.02
N LEU A 35 -8.74 21.35 24.10
CA LEU A 35 -7.55 21.15 23.28
C LEU A 35 -7.85 21.22 21.77
N ILE A 36 -8.97 20.59 21.35
CA ILE A 36 -9.41 20.62 19.94
C ILE A 36 -9.80 22.04 19.55
N PHE A 37 -10.59 22.72 20.38
CA PHE A 37 -11.04 24.09 20.13
C PHE A 37 -9.87 25.04 19.94
N GLU A 38 -8.88 24.99 20.83
CA GLU A 38 -7.72 25.89 20.81
C GLU A 38 -6.72 25.61 19.68
N LYS A 39 -6.48 24.33 19.36
CA LYS A 39 -5.35 23.94 18.48
C LYS A 39 -5.74 23.28 17.16
N TYR A 40 -6.93 22.69 17.07
CA TYR A 40 -7.29 21.81 15.94
C TYR A 40 -8.66 22.11 15.32
N ASN A 41 -9.26 23.23 15.68
CA ASN A 41 -10.61 23.63 15.24
C ASN A 41 -10.64 24.11 13.78
N SER A 42 -10.35 23.24 12.85
CA SER A 42 -10.34 23.55 11.41
C SER A 42 -11.74 23.81 10.81
N GLN A 43 -12.78 23.37 11.53
CA GLN A 43 -14.18 23.54 11.09
C GLN A 43 -14.86 24.77 11.69
N ASN A 44 -14.15 25.55 12.50
CA ASN A 44 -14.67 26.75 13.20
C ASN A 44 -15.92 26.47 14.05
N LEU A 45 -15.97 25.29 14.68
CA LEU A 45 -17.04 24.92 15.60
C LEU A 45 -16.93 25.71 16.91
N ILE A 46 -18.08 25.96 17.57
CA ILE A 46 -18.05 26.47 18.93
C ILE A 46 -17.78 25.31 19.93
N LYS A 47 -17.23 25.64 21.07
CA LYS A 47 -16.81 24.64 22.07
C LYS A 47 -17.93 23.68 22.49
N SER A 48 -19.16 24.19 22.62
CA SER A 48 -20.32 23.35 22.97
C SER A 48 -20.66 22.31 21.90
N GLU A 49 -20.43 22.58 20.63
CA GLU A 49 -20.63 21.63 19.53
C GLU A 49 -19.59 20.52 19.58
N ILE A 50 -18.32 20.86 19.83
CA ILE A 50 -17.24 19.86 20.00
C ILE A 50 -17.50 18.95 21.20
N ILE A 51 -17.98 19.52 22.33
CA ILE A 51 -18.38 18.72 23.50
C ILE A 51 -19.57 17.80 23.19
N TYR A 52 -20.56 18.31 22.46
CA TYR A 52 -21.72 17.51 22.04
C TYR A 52 -21.28 16.35 21.14
N GLU A 53 -20.46 16.65 20.13
CA GLU A 53 -19.89 15.63 19.21
C GLU A 53 -19.11 14.56 19.99
N GLY A 54 -18.24 14.97 20.92
CA GLY A 54 -17.50 14.03 21.77
C GLY A 54 -18.39 13.09 22.57
N LYS A 55 -19.51 13.61 23.11
CA LYS A 55 -20.50 12.78 23.84
C LYS A 55 -21.21 11.79 22.92
N GLU A 56 -21.61 12.20 21.72
CA GLU A 56 -22.26 11.33 20.77
C GLU A 56 -21.31 10.27 20.19
N LEU A 57 -20.08 10.67 19.86
CA LEU A 57 -19.04 9.73 19.42
C LEU A 57 -18.76 8.65 20.48
N LYS A 58 -18.72 9.03 21.77
CA LYS A 58 -18.57 8.07 22.87
C LYS A 58 -19.69 7.04 22.88
N LYS A 59 -20.95 7.48 22.77
CA LYS A 59 -22.11 6.58 22.72
C LYS A 59 -22.02 5.62 21.53
N LEU A 60 -21.67 6.13 20.35
CA LEU A 60 -21.54 5.33 19.13
C LEU A 60 -20.38 4.32 19.22
N SER A 61 -19.25 4.74 19.79
CA SER A 61 -18.06 3.90 19.92
C SER A 61 -18.25 2.69 20.83
N TYR A 62 -19.10 2.83 21.85
CA TYR A 62 -19.43 1.75 22.80
C TYR A 62 -20.80 1.11 22.53
N PHE A 63 -21.46 1.46 21.42
CA PHE A 63 -22.79 0.92 21.12
C PHE A 63 -22.74 -0.60 20.90
N ASN A 64 -23.45 -1.33 21.78
CA ASN A 64 -23.50 -2.79 21.80
C ASN A 64 -22.11 -3.48 21.86
N THR A 65 -21.12 -2.85 22.44
CA THR A 65 -19.79 -3.43 22.67
C THR A 65 -19.23 -2.95 24.01
N ALA A 66 -18.50 -3.81 24.69
CA ALA A 66 -17.76 -3.46 25.91
C ALA A 66 -16.35 -2.92 25.59
N ASN A 67 -15.85 -3.18 24.37
CA ASN A 67 -14.48 -2.88 23.98
C ASN A 67 -14.45 -1.86 22.86
N LEU A 68 -13.73 -0.78 23.07
CA LEU A 68 -13.48 0.21 22.06
C LEU A 68 -12.67 -0.39 20.89
N GLY A 69 -13.07 -0.09 19.64
CA GLY A 69 -12.40 -0.57 18.45
C GLY A 69 -12.64 -2.06 18.12
N GLU A 70 -13.60 -2.69 18.74
CA GLU A 70 -14.05 -4.04 18.38
C GLU A 70 -14.84 -4.02 17.06
N ILE A 71 -14.41 -4.83 16.11
CA ILE A 71 -15.12 -5.03 14.84
C ILE A 71 -15.93 -6.33 14.93
N LYS A 72 -17.26 -6.22 14.91
CA LYS A 72 -18.16 -7.36 14.91
C LYS A 72 -18.60 -7.71 13.50
N LYS A 73 -18.40 -8.96 13.08
CA LYS A 73 -18.76 -9.43 11.74
C LYS A 73 -20.23 -9.21 11.39
N ASP A 74 -21.12 -9.41 12.35
CA ASP A 74 -22.56 -9.20 12.16
C ASP A 74 -22.93 -7.74 11.87
N LYS A 75 -22.17 -6.78 12.41
CA LYS A 75 -22.35 -5.36 12.08
C LYS A 75 -21.91 -5.06 10.65
N ILE A 76 -20.76 -5.60 10.25
CA ILE A 76 -20.26 -5.44 8.87
C ILE A 76 -21.22 -6.11 7.88
N GLN A 77 -21.73 -7.30 8.21
CA GLN A 77 -22.73 -7.98 7.38
C GLN A 77 -23.97 -7.11 7.18
N ARG A 78 -24.52 -6.51 8.24
CA ARG A 78 -25.69 -5.61 8.14
C ARG A 78 -25.41 -4.37 7.27
N ILE A 79 -24.23 -3.80 7.38
CA ILE A 79 -23.83 -2.67 6.51
C ILE A 79 -23.78 -3.14 5.06
N TYR A 80 -23.17 -4.28 4.79
CA TYR A 80 -23.12 -4.87 3.46
C TYR A 80 -24.50 -5.12 2.88
N ASP A 81 -25.40 -5.75 3.66
CA ASP A 81 -26.75 -6.07 3.25
C ASP A 81 -27.55 -4.79 2.90
N LEU A 82 -27.38 -3.73 3.71
CA LEU A 82 -28.02 -2.44 3.46
C LEU A 82 -27.52 -1.80 2.16
N TYR A 83 -26.21 -1.72 1.95
CA TYR A 83 -25.64 -1.17 0.72
C TYR A 83 -26.01 -1.99 -0.51
N ASN A 84 -26.06 -3.32 -0.37
CA ASN A 84 -26.50 -4.20 -1.44
C ASN A 84 -28.00 -3.98 -1.78
N LEU A 85 -28.84 -3.84 -0.76
CA LEU A 85 -30.26 -3.50 -0.96
C LEU A 85 -30.46 -2.15 -1.63
N MET A 86 -29.61 -1.17 -1.33
CA MET A 86 -29.65 0.16 -1.94
C MET A 86 -29.06 0.20 -3.36
N GLY A 87 -28.55 -0.91 -3.88
CA GLY A 87 -27.90 -0.98 -5.19
C GLY A 87 -26.55 -0.23 -5.28
N LEU A 88 -25.88 -0.04 -4.14
CA LEU A 88 -24.59 0.67 -4.06
C LEU A 88 -23.37 -0.28 -4.16
N ILE A 89 -23.62 -1.57 -4.35
CA ILE A 89 -22.58 -2.59 -4.48
C ILE A 89 -22.66 -3.20 -5.87
N ASP A 90 -21.68 -2.90 -6.70
CA ASP A 90 -21.58 -3.43 -8.07
C ASP A 90 -21.07 -4.87 -8.12
N LYS A 91 -20.31 -5.31 -7.12
CA LYS A 91 -19.70 -6.63 -7.07
C LYS A 91 -19.77 -7.21 -5.66
N PRO A 92 -20.03 -8.54 -5.54
CA PRO A 92 -20.04 -9.21 -4.23
C PRO A 92 -18.71 -8.99 -3.49
N VAL A 93 -18.81 -8.71 -2.20
CA VAL A 93 -17.66 -8.56 -1.29
C VAL A 93 -17.56 -9.80 -0.40
N ASP A 94 -16.40 -10.44 -0.41
CA ASP A 94 -16.10 -11.54 0.51
C ASP A 94 -15.77 -10.95 1.90
N LEU A 95 -16.74 -10.96 2.79
CA LEU A 95 -16.62 -10.37 4.13
C LEU A 95 -15.60 -11.08 5.02
N GLU A 96 -15.31 -12.36 4.78
CA GLU A 96 -14.27 -13.09 5.50
C GLU A 96 -12.87 -12.55 5.16
N LYS A 97 -12.69 -12.05 3.95
CA LYS A 97 -11.45 -11.38 3.52
C LYS A 97 -11.45 -9.89 3.81
N PHE A 98 -12.65 -9.28 3.90
CA PHE A 98 -12.77 -7.86 4.19
C PHE A 98 -12.43 -7.52 5.64
N VAL A 99 -12.89 -8.34 6.59
CA VAL A 99 -12.55 -8.19 8.00
C VAL A 99 -11.23 -8.91 8.27
N PHE A 100 -10.17 -8.15 8.45
CA PHE A 100 -8.87 -8.72 8.76
C PHE A 100 -8.85 -9.32 10.18
N ASP A 101 -8.60 -10.62 10.26
CA ASP A 101 -8.43 -11.35 11.51
C ASP A 101 -7.04 -12.02 11.52
N LEU A 102 -6.23 -11.66 12.51
CA LEU A 102 -4.90 -12.26 12.70
C LEU A 102 -4.95 -13.78 12.90
N ASN A 103 -6.02 -14.27 13.53
CA ASN A 103 -6.17 -15.70 13.80
C ASN A 103 -6.50 -16.51 12.55
N ASN A 104 -6.98 -15.84 11.48
CA ASN A 104 -7.29 -16.44 10.19
C ASN A 104 -6.11 -16.46 9.21
N LEU A 105 -4.93 -16.05 9.65
CA LEU A 105 -3.71 -16.24 8.85
C LEU A 105 -3.38 -17.73 8.83
N LYS A 106 -3.87 -18.43 7.82
CA LYS A 106 -3.46 -19.83 7.57
C LYS A 106 -1.94 -19.86 7.46
N ASP A 107 -1.33 -20.80 8.15
CA ASP A 107 0.09 -21.07 7.97
C ASP A 107 0.35 -21.35 6.49
N LEU A 108 1.45 -20.83 5.98
CA LEU A 108 1.87 -21.13 4.61
C LEU A 108 2.15 -22.63 4.53
N THR A 109 1.44 -23.30 3.63
CA THR A 109 1.74 -24.70 3.31
C THR A 109 2.52 -24.70 1.99
N PHE A 110 3.71 -25.25 2.04
CA PHE A 110 4.55 -25.46 0.88
C PHE A 110 4.43 -26.90 0.38
N SER A 111 4.47 -27.09 -0.91
CA SER A 111 4.67 -28.39 -1.53
C SER A 111 6.09 -28.92 -1.22
N SER A 112 6.31 -30.21 -1.38
CA SER A 112 7.65 -30.80 -1.15
C SER A 112 8.73 -30.18 -2.04
N SER A 113 8.38 -29.83 -3.29
CA SER A 113 9.31 -29.20 -4.24
C SER A 113 9.65 -27.75 -3.85
N GLU A 114 8.69 -27.00 -3.30
CA GLU A 114 8.92 -25.63 -2.80
C GLU A 114 9.80 -25.65 -1.54
N LEU A 115 9.57 -26.60 -0.64
CA LEU A 115 10.43 -26.80 0.54
C LEU A 115 11.85 -27.15 0.11
N GLU A 116 12.04 -28.09 -0.78
CA GLU A 116 13.35 -28.47 -1.31
C GLU A 116 14.07 -27.30 -1.97
N TYR A 117 13.33 -26.46 -2.73
CA TYR A 117 13.89 -25.25 -3.32
C TYR A 117 14.37 -24.26 -2.24
N LEU A 118 13.55 -24.01 -1.21
CA LEU A 118 13.90 -23.10 -0.12
C LEU A 118 15.05 -23.63 0.72
N GLU A 119 15.13 -24.95 0.94
CA GLU A 119 16.21 -25.59 1.70
C GLU A 119 17.57 -25.48 1.00
N LYS A 120 17.60 -25.58 -0.32
CA LYS A 120 18.81 -25.46 -1.15
C LYS A 120 19.41 -24.06 -1.21
N LYS A 121 18.67 -23.05 -0.76
CA LYS A 121 19.11 -21.66 -0.76
C LYS A 121 19.44 -21.17 0.63
N ASP A 122 20.56 -20.49 0.81
CA ASP A 122 20.88 -19.80 2.07
C ASP A 122 19.99 -18.56 2.25
N ASP A 123 19.81 -17.78 1.18
CA ASP A 123 18.93 -16.59 1.12
C ASP A 123 18.18 -16.55 -0.22
N LEU A 124 17.14 -15.72 -0.26
CA LEU A 124 16.49 -15.30 -1.51
C LEU A 124 17.01 -13.89 -1.87
N ARG A 125 17.51 -13.74 -3.08
CA ARG A 125 18.06 -12.48 -3.56
C ARG A 125 16.99 -11.66 -4.24
N MET A 126 16.81 -10.44 -3.82
CA MET A 126 15.75 -9.53 -4.27
C MET A 126 16.36 -8.29 -4.91
N CYS A 127 16.06 -8.04 -6.19
CA CYS A 127 16.35 -6.78 -6.83
C CYS A 127 15.16 -5.83 -6.71
N VAL A 128 15.43 -4.55 -6.45
CA VAL A 128 14.40 -3.55 -6.15
C VAL A 128 14.50 -2.35 -7.08
N ILE A 129 13.41 -1.60 -7.19
CA ILE A 129 13.41 -0.33 -7.91
C ILE A 129 14.04 0.74 -7.00
N PRO A 130 15.16 1.37 -7.39
CA PRO A 130 15.72 2.48 -6.63
C PRO A 130 14.89 3.76 -6.84
N ASN A 131 15.04 4.75 -5.96
CA ASN A 131 14.47 6.10 -6.06
C ASN A 131 12.95 6.13 -6.31
N ALA A 132 12.20 5.16 -5.79
CA ALA A 132 10.76 5.00 -6.03
C ALA A 132 9.90 5.21 -4.77
N MET A 133 10.31 6.11 -3.87
CA MET A 133 9.48 6.44 -2.70
C MET A 133 8.09 6.92 -3.10
N PRO A 134 7.02 6.60 -2.34
CA PRO A 134 7.01 5.92 -1.03
C PRO A 134 7.07 4.38 -1.12
N TYR A 135 7.24 3.80 -2.30
CA TYR A 135 7.13 2.36 -2.51
C TYR A 135 8.44 1.62 -2.23
N SER A 136 9.55 2.10 -2.75
CA SER A 136 10.81 1.37 -2.78
C SER A 136 11.99 2.33 -2.87
N ASP A 137 12.95 2.20 -1.96
CA ASP A 137 14.21 2.92 -2.02
C ASP A 137 15.26 2.23 -1.13
N ILE A 138 16.55 2.57 -1.36
CA ILE A 138 17.65 2.16 -0.49
C ILE A 138 18.27 3.43 0.09
N LYS A 139 18.28 3.54 1.40
CA LYS A 139 18.86 4.67 2.12
C LYS A 139 19.68 4.19 3.31
N ASN A 140 20.96 4.60 3.35
CA ASN A 140 21.90 4.20 4.39
C ASN A 140 21.98 2.66 4.51
N ASP A 141 22.14 1.96 3.40
CA ASP A 141 22.22 0.50 3.27
C ASP A 141 20.95 -0.23 3.80
N LYS A 142 19.83 0.48 3.89
CA LYS A 142 18.55 -0.08 4.31
C LYS A 142 17.52 0.04 3.21
N TYR A 143 16.86 -1.06 2.93
CA TYR A 143 15.69 -1.08 2.07
C TYR A 143 14.50 -0.50 2.82
N ILE A 144 13.86 0.51 2.23
CA ILE A 144 12.77 1.29 2.84
C ILE A 144 11.59 1.43 1.88
N GLY A 145 10.43 1.76 2.44
CA GLY A 145 9.19 1.98 1.69
C GLY A 145 8.18 0.86 1.87
N PHE A 146 7.01 1.04 1.29
CA PHE A 146 5.89 0.09 1.42
C PHE A 146 6.25 -1.34 1.05
N VAL A 147 7.02 -1.49 -0.01
CA VAL A 147 7.42 -2.81 -0.51
C VAL A 147 8.44 -3.45 0.42
N ALA A 148 9.35 -2.67 1.02
CA ALA A 148 10.31 -3.17 2.00
C ALA A 148 9.60 -3.81 3.19
N ASP A 149 8.60 -3.11 3.71
CA ASP A 149 7.83 -3.62 4.83
C ASP A 149 7.00 -4.87 4.47
N TYR A 150 6.41 -4.89 3.26
CA TYR A 150 5.69 -6.07 2.77
C TYR A 150 6.63 -7.27 2.62
N MET A 151 7.83 -7.07 2.08
CA MET A 151 8.81 -8.15 1.91
C MET A 151 9.34 -8.67 3.25
N ALA A 152 9.50 -7.81 4.26
CA ALA A 152 9.84 -8.25 5.63
C ALA A 152 8.78 -9.20 6.22
N LEU A 153 7.50 -9.03 5.86
CA LEU A 153 6.46 -9.98 6.25
C LEU A 153 6.58 -11.32 5.57
N ILE A 154 6.87 -11.30 4.27
CA ILE A 154 7.06 -12.52 3.50
C ILE A 154 8.25 -13.28 4.09
N GLU A 155 9.37 -12.60 4.32
CA GLU A 155 10.55 -13.16 4.96
C GLU A 155 10.21 -13.85 6.29
N ASN A 156 9.49 -13.17 7.17
CA ASN A 156 9.05 -13.74 8.45
C ASN A 156 8.14 -14.97 8.28
N LYS A 157 7.30 -15.00 7.23
CA LYS A 157 6.39 -16.10 6.97
C LYS A 157 7.07 -17.32 6.37
N ILE A 158 7.96 -17.10 5.40
CA ILE A 158 8.70 -18.19 4.75
C ILE A 158 9.87 -18.67 5.59
N LYS A 159 10.23 -17.93 6.63
CA LYS A 159 11.39 -18.19 7.53
C LYS A 159 12.70 -18.37 6.74
N LYS A 160 12.86 -17.63 5.67
CA LYS A 160 14.04 -17.62 4.82
C LYS A 160 14.50 -16.18 4.61
N PRO A 161 15.77 -15.83 4.86
CA PRO A 161 16.28 -14.48 4.66
C PRO A 161 16.07 -13.99 3.23
N ILE A 162 15.66 -12.73 3.08
CA ILE A 162 15.55 -12.05 1.79
C ILE A 162 16.58 -10.94 1.74
N ARG A 163 17.61 -11.13 0.94
CA ARG A 163 18.71 -10.18 0.79
C ARG A 163 18.48 -9.26 -0.40
N VAL A 164 18.56 -7.96 -0.18
CA VAL A 164 18.52 -6.98 -1.27
C VAL A 164 19.81 -7.00 -2.06
N VAL A 165 19.68 -7.07 -3.38
CA VAL A 165 20.78 -6.87 -4.34
C VAL A 165 20.57 -5.49 -4.93
N GLU A 166 21.52 -4.60 -4.66
CA GLU A 166 21.47 -3.23 -5.15
C GLU A 166 21.60 -3.16 -6.66
N THR A 167 20.79 -2.32 -7.26
CA THR A 167 20.82 -2.02 -8.68
C THR A 167 20.73 -0.51 -8.89
N SER A 168 21.36 -0.03 -9.93
CA SER A 168 21.43 1.40 -10.26
C SER A 168 20.21 1.89 -11.05
N SER A 169 19.39 0.97 -11.58
CA SER A 169 18.21 1.28 -12.38
C SER A 169 17.23 0.10 -12.40
N TRP A 170 16.00 0.38 -12.79
CA TRP A 170 15.01 -0.67 -13.02
C TRP A 170 15.42 -1.63 -14.15
N LYS A 171 16.06 -1.11 -15.19
CA LYS A 171 16.60 -1.93 -16.28
C LYS A 171 17.61 -2.94 -15.76
N GLU A 172 18.54 -2.50 -14.93
CA GLU A 172 19.54 -3.40 -14.33
C GLU A 172 18.86 -4.47 -13.45
N SER A 173 17.84 -4.12 -12.70
CA SER A 173 17.04 -5.09 -11.92
C SER A 173 16.43 -6.17 -12.81
N LEU A 174 15.89 -5.78 -13.97
CA LEU A 174 15.36 -6.73 -14.96
C LEU A 174 16.46 -7.62 -15.57
N ASP A 175 17.62 -7.09 -15.83
CA ASP A 175 18.75 -7.86 -16.36
C ASP A 175 19.32 -8.83 -15.30
N PHE A 176 19.31 -8.42 -14.04
CA PHE A 176 19.76 -9.28 -12.94
C PHE A 176 18.83 -10.46 -12.69
N ILE A 177 17.52 -10.29 -12.79
CA ILE A 177 16.60 -11.44 -12.68
C ILE A 177 16.74 -12.40 -13.86
N ARG A 178 16.93 -11.88 -15.10
CA ARG A 178 17.14 -12.69 -16.30
C ARG A 178 18.41 -13.53 -16.21
N THR A 179 19.45 -12.98 -15.61
CA THR A 179 20.76 -13.65 -15.46
C THR A 179 20.87 -14.45 -14.16
N GLY A 180 19.82 -14.56 -13.37
CA GLY A 180 19.81 -15.30 -12.13
C GLY A 180 20.64 -14.69 -11.00
N LYS A 181 20.99 -13.39 -11.10
CA LYS A 181 21.61 -12.64 -9.98
C LYS A 181 20.60 -12.28 -8.90
N CYS A 182 19.32 -12.15 -9.26
CA CYS A 182 18.20 -12.04 -8.35
C CYS A 182 17.24 -13.22 -8.54
N ASP A 183 16.53 -13.56 -7.46
CA ASP A 183 15.53 -14.62 -7.46
C ASP A 183 14.10 -14.04 -7.54
N LEU A 184 13.92 -12.77 -7.16
CA LEU A 184 12.61 -12.11 -7.17
C LEU A 184 12.70 -10.58 -7.39
N LEU A 185 11.62 -10.04 -7.95
CA LEU A 185 11.36 -8.62 -8.14
C LEU A 185 10.05 -8.25 -7.44
N PRO A 186 10.09 -7.54 -6.30
CA PRO A 186 8.88 -7.34 -5.49
C PRO A 186 7.90 -6.33 -6.08
N SER A 187 8.33 -5.47 -7.01
CA SER A 187 7.51 -4.37 -7.56
C SER A 187 7.29 -4.47 -9.07
N ALA A 188 7.43 -5.66 -9.64
CA ALA A 188 7.24 -5.84 -11.07
C ALA A 188 5.75 -5.76 -11.45
N VAL A 189 5.44 -4.88 -12.41
CA VAL A 189 4.11 -4.80 -13.01
C VAL A 189 3.99 -5.84 -14.11
N TRP A 190 2.91 -6.63 -14.05
CA TRP A 190 2.60 -7.59 -15.10
C TRP A 190 2.28 -6.91 -16.42
N ASN A 191 2.79 -7.44 -17.50
CA ASN A 191 2.30 -7.21 -18.84
C ASN A 191 2.53 -8.46 -19.68
N LYS A 192 1.87 -8.55 -20.84
CA LYS A 192 1.93 -9.73 -21.70
C LYS A 192 3.34 -10.10 -22.16
N GLN A 193 4.18 -9.12 -22.41
CA GLN A 193 5.56 -9.36 -22.85
C GLN A 193 6.41 -10.00 -21.75
N ARG A 194 6.17 -9.61 -20.48
CA ARG A 194 6.91 -10.15 -19.32
C ARG A 194 6.39 -11.51 -18.86
N ASP A 195 5.16 -11.84 -19.20
CA ASP A 195 4.52 -13.10 -18.81
C ASP A 195 5.22 -14.32 -19.44
N ASP A 196 5.85 -14.12 -20.59
CA ASP A 196 6.66 -15.15 -21.26
C ASP A 196 8.03 -15.38 -20.59
N GLU A 197 8.51 -14.40 -19.81
CA GLU A 197 9.84 -14.42 -19.18
C GLU A 197 9.78 -14.72 -17.68
N PHE A 198 8.71 -14.30 -16.98
CA PHE A 198 8.62 -14.31 -15.52
C PHE A 198 7.31 -14.92 -15.04
N SER A 199 7.37 -15.60 -13.90
CA SER A 199 6.18 -16.01 -13.17
C SER A 199 5.70 -14.90 -12.24
N PHE A 200 4.43 -14.55 -12.30
CA PHE A 200 3.84 -13.50 -11.48
C PHE A 200 2.95 -14.06 -10.37
N THR A 201 3.02 -13.46 -9.20
CA THR A 201 2.03 -13.66 -8.15
C THR A 201 0.74 -12.90 -8.48
N LYS A 202 -0.33 -13.13 -7.70
CA LYS A 202 -1.48 -12.21 -7.72
C LYS A 202 -1.02 -10.80 -7.29
N PRO A 203 -1.57 -9.73 -7.88
CA PRO A 203 -1.25 -8.36 -7.48
C PRO A 203 -1.56 -8.15 -5.99
N TYR A 204 -0.59 -7.67 -5.25
CA TYR A 204 -0.77 -7.31 -3.84
C TYR A 204 -0.97 -5.80 -3.63
N LEU A 205 -0.71 -5.00 -4.68
CA LEU A 205 -0.87 -3.55 -4.67
C LEU A 205 -1.36 -3.06 -6.04
N ASN A 206 -2.34 -2.16 -6.04
CA ASN A 206 -2.80 -1.45 -7.23
C ASN A 206 -2.44 0.02 -7.11
N ILE A 207 -1.66 0.51 -8.05
CA ILE A 207 -1.15 1.88 -8.06
C ILE A 207 -1.61 2.55 -9.35
N PRO A 208 -2.32 3.69 -9.30
CA PRO A 208 -2.64 4.44 -10.50
C PRO A 208 -1.39 5.10 -11.07
N PHE A 209 -1.25 5.07 -12.38
CA PHE A 209 -0.31 5.97 -13.06
C PHE A 209 -0.95 7.36 -13.18
N VAL A 210 -0.22 8.37 -12.81
CA VAL A 210 -0.65 9.76 -12.86
C VAL A 210 0.34 10.59 -13.68
N LEU A 211 -0.15 11.63 -14.32
CA LEU A 211 0.69 12.63 -14.97
C LEU A 211 0.99 13.73 -13.94
N MET A 212 2.27 13.99 -13.71
CA MET A 212 2.71 15.10 -12.88
C MET A 212 3.21 16.24 -13.77
N THR A 213 2.88 17.46 -13.42
CA THR A 213 3.30 18.66 -14.16
C THR A 213 3.49 19.82 -13.19
N LYS A 214 4.13 20.90 -13.65
CA LYS A 214 4.27 22.12 -12.84
C LYS A 214 2.91 22.71 -12.50
N SER A 215 2.75 23.24 -11.31
CA SER A 215 1.51 23.87 -10.85
C SER A 215 1.08 25.07 -11.70
N SER A 216 2.01 25.70 -12.43
CA SER A 216 1.74 26.78 -13.36
C SER A 216 1.11 26.32 -14.68
N ASN A 217 1.11 25.04 -14.99
CA ASN A 217 0.50 24.51 -16.19
C ASN A 217 -1.02 24.35 -16.02
N SER A 218 -1.76 24.51 -17.12
CA SER A 218 -3.19 24.23 -17.13
C SER A 218 -3.47 22.76 -16.83
N PHE A 219 -4.66 22.49 -16.31
CA PHE A 219 -5.12 21.12 -16.07
C PHE A 219 -5.10 20.31 -17.39
N ILE A 220 -4.60 19.09 -17.28
CA ILE A 220 -4.48 18.14 -18.40
C ILE A 220 -5.49 17.03 -18.14
N ASP A 221 -6.55 16.99 -18.93
CA ASP A 221 -7.64 16.02 -18.81
C ASP A 221 -7.28 14.64 -19.40
N ASN A 222 -6.47 14.66 -20.47
CA ASN A 222 -6.00 13.42 -21.11
C ASN A 222 -4.66 13.64 -21.85
N LEU A 223 -3.96 12.53 -22.14
CA LEU A 223 -2.67 12.59 -22.82
C LEU A 223 -2.78 13.03 -24.30
N SER A 224 -3.93 12.92 -24.94
CA SER A 224 -4.10 13.39 -26.32
C SER A 224 -3.98 14.91 -26.47
N SER A 225 -4.20 15.67 -25.39
CA SER A 225 -4.00 17.13 -25.36
C SER A 225 -2.53 17.54 -25.36
N LEU A 226 -1.61 16.59 -25.17
CA LEU A 226 -0.16 16.82 -25.07
C LEU A 226 0.57 16.57 -26.41
N LYS A 227 -0.09 16.77 -27.52
CA LYS A 227 0.56 16.72 -28.86
C LYS A 227 1.79 17.61 -28.90
N ASN A 228 2.88 17.08 -29.43
CA ASN A 228 4.18 17.78 -29.53
C ASN A 228 4.77 18.22 -28.18
N LYS A 229 4.35 17.60 -27.08
CA LYS A 229 4.96 17.77 -25.76
C LYS A 229 5.80 16.55 -25.40
N ARG A 230 6.79 16.76 -24.54
CA ARG A 230 7.63 15.70 -24.01
C ARG A 230 7.16 15.28 -22.65
N ILE A 231 7.08 13.95 -22.42
CA ILE A 231 6.73 13.33 -21.15
C ILE A 231 7.88 12.41 -20.76
N SER A 232 8.48 12.65 -19.61
CA SER A 232 9.47 11.72 -19.06
C SER A 232 8.78 10.47 -18.50
N ILE A 233 9.40 9.33 -18.69
CA ILE A 233 8.97 8.05 -18.14
C ILE A 233 10.17 7.16 -17.92
N ILE A 234 10.17 6.40 -16.83
CA ILE A 234 11.29 5.50 -16.52
C ILE A 234 11.42 4.43 -17.60
N GLU A 235 12.64 4.19 -18.05
CA GLU A 235 12.94 3.17 -19.06
C GLU A 235 12.46 1.76 -18.64
N ASN A 236 11.98 1.00 -19.62
CA ASN A 236 11.46 -0.35 -19.38
C ASN A 236 10.26 -0.43 -18.42
N TYR A 237 9.54 0.66 -18.12
CA TYR A 237 8.28 0.56 -17.41
C TYR A 237 7.24 -0.20 -18.27
N ALA A 238 6.46 -1.05 -17.60
CA ALA A 238 5.48 -1.93 -18.25
C ALA A 238 4.46 -1.19 -19.14
N ILE A 239 4.13 0.06 -18.79
CA ILE A 239 3.15 0.88 -19.49
C ILE A 239 3.73 1.63 -20.70
N LEU A 240 5.07 1.79 -20.80
CA LEU A 240 5.71 2.63 -21.82
C LEU A 240 5.29 2.26 -23.24
N ASN A 241 5.37 0.98 -23.60
CA ASN A 241 4.99 0.51 -24.93
C ASN A 241 3.50 0.73 -25.24
N ILE A 242 2.64 0.59 -24.24
CA ILE A 242 1.20 0.86 -24.37
C ILE A 242 0.98 2.34 -24.67
N LEU A 243 1.66 3.22 -23.94
CA LEU A 243 1.55 4.66 -24.12
C LEU A 243 2.09 5.11 -25.49
N LYS A 244 3.28 4.64 -25.89
CA LYS A 244 3.87 4.94 -27.21
C LYS A 244 2.95 4.50 -28.36
N ASN A 245 2.33 3.34 -28.25
CA ASN A 245 1.42 2.84 -29.28
C ASN A 245 0.10 3.62 -29.34
N LYS A 246 -0.43 4.04 -28.20
CA LYS A 246 -1.71 4.73 -28.09
C LYS A 246 -1.60 6.23 -28.43
N TYR A 247 -0.49 6.87 -28.05
CA TYR A 247 -0.30 8.32 -28.16
C TYR A 247 0.91 8.65 -29.03
N LYS A 248 0.80 8.36 -30.32
CA LYS A 248 1.89 8.48 -31.31
C LYS A 248 2.40 9.91 -31.50
N GLU A 249 1.62 10.92 -31.16
CA GLU A 249 1.96 12.34 -31.31
C GLU A 249 2.56 12.95 -30.03
N VAL A 250 2.76 12.14 -28.99
CA VAL A 250 3.41 12.53 -27.74
C VAL A 250 4.82 11.94 -27.74
N GLU A 251 5.81 12.77 -27.44
CA GLU A 251 7.18 12.35 -27.31
C GLU A 251 7.43 11.81 -25.90
N PHE A 252 7.73 10.51 -25.77
CA PHE A 252 8.11 9.89 -24.50
C PHE A 252 9.63 9.84 -24.39
N VAL A 253 10.17 10.58 -23.41
CA VAL A 253 11.61 10.62 -23.10
C VAL A 253 11.88 9.61 -21.99
N GLU A 254 12.67 8.61 -22.29
CA GLU A 254 13.03 7.60 -21.30
C GLU A 254 14.12 8.13 -20.37
N VAL A 255 13.92 7.97 -19.07
CA VAL A 255 14.83 8.36 -17.99
C VAL A 255 15.20 7.14 -17.15
N LYS A 256 16.32 7.20 -16.47
CA LYS A 256 16.86 6.09 -15.69
C LYS A 256 16.02 5.80 -14.43
N ASP A 257 15.66 6.85 -13.73
CA ASP A 257 14.85 6.78 -12.50
C ASP A 257 14.10 8.10 -12.27
N ARG A 258 13.37 8.18 -11.15
CA ARG A 258 12.54 9.37 -10.83
C ARG A 258 13.33 10.62 -10.47
N SER A 259 14.62 10.53 -10.21
CA SER A 259 15.46 11.71 -9.94
C SER A 259 15.78 12.49 -11.21
N GLU A 260 15.59 11.86 -12.39
CA GLU A 260 15.81 12.46 -13.70
C GLU A 260 14.50 12.94 -14.37
N GLU A 261 13.33 12.72 -13.76
CA GLU A 261 12.01 13.17 -14.25
C GLU A 261 11.78 14.73 -14.14
#